data_57e07c5390fa9ee12577294bc577e48b
#
_entry.id   57e07c5390fa9ee12577294bc577e48b
#
_cell.length_a   1.000
_cell.length_b   1.000
_cell.length_c   1.000
_cell.angle_alpha   90.00
_cell.angle_beta   90.00
_cell.angle_gamma   90.00
#
_symmetry.space_group_name_H-M   'P 1'
#
loop_
_entity.id
_entity.type
_entity.pdbx_description
1 polymer ?
#
loop_
_entity_poly.entity_id
_entity_poly.type
_entity_poly.pdbx_seq_one_letter_code
_entity_poly.pdbx_strand_id
1 'polypeptide(L)'
;MWLTGFDVPALDTMYLDKYVRKHTLIQTISRVNRVYDGKEKGLVVDYIGIQRALTEAVGTYGADGQNGAPTDNGEAVSIVKDELDLLNKMFHTFDSSRYFNGTGRERLDCLNDAAEFALQTEELMRRFMKRVKRLKSAFNLCLMSEKISTAERDLIHFYIAVRSIIFKMTKGDAPDVSEMNARVRQMVEDALVSSDVEDIFQLSEKGCLIDLFSEEYLERVQALKRPNTRVQILERLLKNAVSAFREVNKIKAVDFAQKLNGILERYNDRTDKVDLNEIVDEMIDLIYEMRAEQNSFAALGIDFEEKAFYDILKSCAVKYGFDYPEDKTIFLAKEIKRLVDDKTHYTNWAKKASIRAAMQADLIVLLDDNGYPPEPQSDVYKNVIEQAENFKKYQVA
;
A
#
# COMPACT_ATOMS: atom_id res chain seq x y z
N MET A 1 -16.33 16.83 33.31
CA MET A 1 -16.06 16.50 34.71
C MET A 1 -16.74 15.18 35.07
N TRP A 2 -16.28 14.09 34.43
CA TRP A 2 -16.86 12.74 34.54
C TRP A 2 -16.15 11.87 35.62
N LEU A 3 -15.11 12.41 36.26
CA LEU A 3 -14.29 11.69 37.24
C LEU A 3 -14.88 11.67 38.66
N THR A 4 -15.81 12.55 38.95
CA THR A 4 -16.52 12.57 40.23
C THR A 4 -18.01 12.35 40.02
N GLY A 5 -18.60 11.32 40.67
CA GLY A 5 -20.01 11.00 40.57
C GLY A 5 -20.44 10.07 39.44
N PHE A 6 -19.54 9.64 38.54
CA PHE A 6 -19.83 8.67 37.49
C PHE A 6 -19.58 7.26 38.01
N ASP A 7 -20.58 6.43 38.02
CA ASP A 7 -20.52 5.02 38.43
C ASP A 7 -21.22 4.12 37.44
N VAL A 8 -20.46 3.41 36.61
CA VAL A 8 -20.94 2.42 35.63
C VAL A 8 -20.16 1.14 35.80
N PRO A 9 -20.62 0.19 36.60
CA PRO A 9 -19.93 -1.07 36.85
C PRO A 9 -19.65 -1.89 35.58
N ALA A 10 -20.54 -1.79 34.58
CA ALA A 10 -20.42 -2.45 33.26
C ALA A 10 -19.32 -1.83 32.37
N LEU A 11 -18.70 -0.71 32.73
CA LEU A 11 -17.65 -0.08 31.93
C LEU A 11 -16.43 -1.00 31.83
N ASP A 12 -16.17 -1.55 30.65
CA ASP A 12 -15.13 -2.53 30.40
C ASP A 12 -13.77 -1.90 30.05
N THR A 13 -13.78 -0.91 29.16
CA THR A 13 -12.55 -0.29 28.64
C THR A 13 -12.54 1.22 28.80
N MET A 14 -11.41 1.76 29.21
CA MET A 14 -11.16 3.21 29.31
C MET A 14 -9.92 3.61 28.52
N TYR A 15 -10.04 4.67 27.73
CA TYR A 15 -8.95 5.25 26.95
C TYR A 15 -8.45 6.54 27.64
N LEU A 16 -7.15 6.60 27.94
CA LEU A 16 -6.53 7.76 28.59
C LEU A 16 -5.71 8.52 27.56
N ASP A 17 -6.17 9.72 27.21
CA ASP A 17 -5.57 10.66 26.26
C ASP A 17 -5.01 11.93 26.93
N LYS A 18 -5.24 12.11 28.25
CA LYS A 18 -4.82 13.28 29.04
C LYS A 18 -4.08 12.88 30.30
N TYR A 19 -3.10 13.68 30.66
CA TYR A 19 -2.32 13.48 31.88
C TYR A 19 -3.20 13.57 33.14
N VAL A 20 -3.34 12.44 33.82
CA VAL A 20 -4.02 12.31 35.11
C VAL A 20 -2.97 11.93 36.15
N ARG A 21 -2.90 12.65 37.29
CA ARG A 21 -1.81 12.50 38.27
C ARG A 21 -2.31 11.92 39.61
N LYS A 22 -1.43 11.14 40.26
CA LYS A 22 -1.58 10.67 41.65
C LYS A 22 -2.97 10.10 41.96
N HIS A 23 -3.61 10.63 42.98
CA HIS A 23 -4.92 10.16 43.49
C HIS A 23 -6.01 10.13 42.42
N THR A 24 -6.04 11.14 41.52
CA THR A 24 -7.03 11.19 40.42
C THR A 24 -6.83 10.02 39.43
N LEU A 25 -5.58 9.61 39.18
CA LEU A 25 -5.26 8.48 38.32
C LEU A 25 -5.82 7.18 38.88
N ILE A 26 -5.60 6.92 40.19
CA ILE A 26 -6.13 5.74 40.87
C ILE A 26 -7.66 5.74 40.86
N GLN A 27 -8.28 6.88 41.15
CA GLN A 27 -9.74 7.04 41.09
C GLN A 27 -10.28 6.80 39.68
N THR A 28 -9.57 7.22 38.65
CA THR A 28 -9.96 7.00 37.26
C THR A 28 -9.92 5.51 36.90
N ILE A 29 -8.82 4.83 37.25
CA ILE A 29 -8.64 3.40 36.98
C ILE A 29 -9.62 2.53 37.78
N SER A 30 -9.87 2.88 39.06
CA SER A 30 -10.83 2.16 39.90
C SER A 30 -12.26 2.16 39.35
N ARG A 31 -12.63 3.12 38.49
CA ARG A 31 -13.93 3.16 37.82
C ARG A 31 -14.12 2.03 36.82
N VAL A 32 -13.05 1.63 36.14
CA VAL A 32 -13.08 0.55 35.15
C VAL A 32 -12.84 -0.79 35.81
N ASN A 33 -12.08 -0.81 36.90
CA ASN A 33 -11.70 -2.04 37.61
C ASN A 33 -12.76 -2.44 38.65
N ARG A 34 -14.02 -2.56 38.21
CA ARG A 34 -15.15 -3.06 39.02
C ARG A 34 -15.61 -4.43 38.51
N VAL A 35 -15.91 -5.33 39.45
CA VAL A 35 -16.51 -6.61 39.13
C VAL A 35 -17.97 -6.41 38.74
N TYR A 36 -18.37 -6.97 37.61
CA TYR A 36 -19.74 -6.95 37.11
C TYR A 36 -20.04 -8.28 36.42
N ASP A 37 -21.29 -8.62 36.25
CA ASP A 37 -21.69 -9.90 35.66
C ASP A 37 -21.02 -10.14 34.29
N GLY A 38 -20.25 -11.22 34.15
CA GLY A 38 -19.47 -11.52 32.96
C GLY A 38 -18.17 -10.72 32.78
N LYS A 39 -17.78 -9.87 33.74
CA LYS A 39 -16.59 -9.03 33.69
C LYS A 39 -15.69 -9.26 34.90
N GLU A 40 -14.53 -9.84 34.69
CA GLU A 40 -13.56 -10.13 35.76
C GLU A 40 -12.59 -8.97 36.03
N LYS A 41 -12.27 -8.15 35.02
CA LYS A 41 -11.32 -7.04 35.09
C LYS A 41 -11.63 -5.96 34.05
N GLY A 42 -11.21 -4.71 34.31
CA GLY A 42 -11.30 -3.62 33.35
C GLY A 42 -10.02 -3.45 32.56
N LEU A 43 -10.14 -2.96 31.33
CA LEU A 43 -9.03 -2.62 30.46
C LEU A 43 -8.78 -1.10 30.45
N VAL A 44 -7.54 -0.69 30.68
CA VAL A 44 -7.12 0.70 30.49
C VAL A 44 -6.16 0.77 29.33
N VAL A 45 -6.51 1.56 28.32
CA VAL A 45 -5.68 1.84 27.15
C VAL A 45 -5.04 3.20 27.35
N ASP A 46 -3.72 3.22 27.41
CA ASP A 46 -2.93 4.41 27.70
C ASP A 46 -2.22 4.92 26.44
N TYR A 47 -2.55 6.15 26.00
CA TYR A 47 -1.94 6.79 24.85
C TYR A 47 -0.79 7.76 25.22
N ILE A 48 -0.59 8.03 26.50
CA ILE A 48 0.33 9.08 26.98
C ILE A 48 1.45 8.59 27.91
N GLY A 49 1.53 7.26 28.12
CA GLY A 49 2.61 6.65 28.91
C GLY A 49 2.52 6.90 30.41
N ILE A 50 1.35 6.70 31.00
CA ILE A 50 1.13 6.87 32.46
C ILE A 50 1.62 5.71 33.31
N GLN A 51 2.17 4.64 32.74
CA GLN A 51 2.57 3.43 33.46
C GLN A 51 3.48 3.74 34.66
N ARG A 52 4.47 4.65 34.50
CA ARG A 52 5.34 5.07 35.59
C ARG A 52 4.58 5.80 36.69
N ALA A 53 3.71 6.76 36.29
CA ALA A 53 2.88 7.49 37.26
C ALA A 53 1.87 6.56 37.98
N LEU A 54 1.42 5.51 37.31
CA LEU A 54 0.59 4.48 37.91
C LEU A 54 1.36 3.63 38.93
N THR A 55 2.56 3.16 38.58
CA THR A 55 3.42 2.41 39.49
C THR A 55 3.78 3.21 40.75
N GLU A 56 4.13 4.50 40.59
CA GLU A 56 4.38 5.40 41.70
C GLU A 56 3.13 5.62 42.57
N ALA A 57 1.97 5.78 41.93
CA ALA A 57 0.73 6.00 42.65
C ALA A 57 0.27 4.73 43.40
N VAL A 58 0.35 3.56 42.79
CA VAL A 58 0.02 2.26 43.43
C VAL A 58 1.01 1.96 44.56
N GLY A 59 2.30 2.22 44.39
CA GLY A 59 3.32 2.07 45.44
C GLY A 59 3.06 2.98 46.67
N THR A 60 2.42 4.13 46.50
CA THR A 60 2.06 5.05 47.57
C THR A 60 0.79 4.65 48.32
N TYR A 61 -0.15 3.93 47.66
CA TYR A 61 -1.48 3.61 48.21
C TYR A 61 -1.72 2.11 48.44
N GLY A 62 -0.81 1.22 48.00
CA GLY A 62 -1.03 -0.23 48.03
C GLY A 62 -0.02 -0.97 48.89
N ALA A 63 -0.30 -1.11 50.16
CA ALA A 63 0.44 -2.09 50.99
C ALA A 63 -0.07 -3.56 50.84
N ASP A 64 -1.20 -3.78 50.13
CA ASP A 64 -1.88 -5.09 50.08
C ASP A 64 -2.41 -5.53 48.74
N GLY A 65 -1.85 -5.09 47.61
CA GLY A 65 -2.39 -5.40 46.28
C GLY A 65 -1.44 -6.06 45.31
N GLN A 66 -1.20 -7.38 45.47
CA GLN A 66 -0.41 -8.18 44.51
C GLN A 66 -1.04 -8.42 43.12
N ASN A 67 -2.21 -7.80 42.80
CA ASN A 67 -2.97 -8.14 41.59
C ASN A 67 -3.10 -6.97 40.59
N GLY A 68 -2.14 -6.07 40.50
CA GLY A 68 -2.20 -4.93 39.56
C GLY A 68 -0.82 -4.37 39.18
N ALA A 69 0.27 -5.05 39.51
CA ALA A 69 1.59 -4.65 39.05
C ALA A 69 1.64 -4.69 37.51
N PRO A 70 2.25 -3.68 36.83
CA PRO A 70 2.50 -3.77 35.41
C PRO A 70 3.20 -5.09 35.12
N THR A 71 2.67 -5.87 34.18
CA THR A 71 3.26 -7.15 33.75
C THR A 71 4.74 -6.93 33.48
N ASP A 72 5.62 -7.78 34.00
CA ASP A 72 7.06 -7.69 33.72
C ASP A 72 7.26 -7.79 32.20
N ASN A 73 7.62 -6.66 31.58
CA ASN A 73 7.87 -6.57 30.16
C ASN A 73 9.23 -7.14 29.76
N GLY A 74 9.84 -7.99 30.61
CA GLY A 74 11.15 -8.60 30.37
C GLY A 74 11.21 -9.37 29.06
N GLU A 75 10.15 -10.09 28.71
CA GLU A 75 10.04 -10.81 27.45
C GLU A 75 9.96 -9.85 26.25
N ALA A 76 9.20 -8.78 26.35
CA ALA A 76 9.11 -7.76 25.30
C ALA A 76 10.46 -7.05 25.08
N VAL A 77 11.19 -6.77 26.16
CA VAL A 77 12.56 -6.20 26.11
C VAL A 77 13.53 -7.16 25.43
N SER A 78 13.46 -8.48 25.73
CA SER A 78 14.28 -9.48 25.05
C SER A 78 14.02 -9.49 23.56
N ILE A 79 12.74 -9.49 23.13
CA ILE A 79 12.37 -9.44 21.71
C ILE A 79 12.90 -8.15 21.04
N VAL A 80 12.83 -7.00 21.71
CA VAL A 80 13.39 -5.74 21.18
C VAL A 80 14.89 -5.88 20.93
N LYS A 81 15.66 -6.42 21.89
CA LYS A 81 17.11 -6.61 21.75
C LYS A 81 17.47 -7.60 20.66
N ASP A 82 16.75 -8.72 20.58
CA ASP A 82 16.96 -9.73 19.53
C ASP A 82 16.69 -9.15 18.12
N GLU A 83 15.58 -8.39 17.97
CA GLU A 83 15.25 -7.78 16.67
C GLU A 83 16.24 -6.65 16.30
N LEU A 84 16.72 -5.87 17.26
CA LEU A 84 17.79 -4.88 17.03
C LEU A 84 19.09 -5.54 16.58
N ASP A 85 19.53 -6.63 17.25
CA ASP A 85 20.73 -7.36 16.84
C ASP A 85 20.60 -7.91 15.41
N LEU A 86 19.43 -8.47 15.06
CA LEU A 86 19.17 -8.97 13.72
C LEU A 86 19.17 -7.85 12.67
N LEU A 87 18.57 -6.70 12.98
CA LEU A 87 18.54 -5.54 12.07
C LEU A 87 19.95 -4.95 11.92
N ASN A 88 20.73 -4.85 12.98
CA ASN A 88 22.13 -4.41 12.92
C ASN A 88 22.97 -5.34 12.04
N LYS A 89 22.77 -6.66 12.13
CA LYS A 89 23.43 -7.62 11.25
C LYS A 89 23.00 -7.47 9.79
N MET A 90 21.72 -7.18 9.53
CA MET A 90 21.24 -6.91 8.17
C MET A 90 21.86 -5.63 7.59
N PHE A 91 22.11 -4.63 8.40
CA PHE A 91 22.66 -3.33 8.02
C PHE A 91 24.18 -3.19 8.31
N HIS A 92 24.90 -4.29 8.52
CA HIS A 92 26.31 -4.27 8.98
C HIS A 92 27.26 -3.51 8.03
N THR A 93 26.94 -3.43 6.73
CA THR A 93 27.72 -2.68 5.73
C THR A 93 27.22 -1.26 5.52
N PHE A 94 26.10 -0.87 6.15
CA PHE A 94 25.52 0.46 6.04
C PHE A 94 25.99 1.38 7.17
N ASP A 95 26.55 2.54 6.81
CA ASP A 95 26.94 3.56 7.79
C ASP A 95 25.76 4.47 8.17
N SER A 96 25.19 4.24 9.36
CA SER A 96 24.10 5.05 9.92
C SER A 96 24.58 6.24 10.77
N SER A 97 25.89 6.48 10.91
CA SER A 97 26.44 7.50 11.80
C SER A 97 25.91 8.91 11.52
N ARG A 98 25.66 9.23 10.24
CA ARG A 98 25.09 10.51 9.80
C ARG A 98 23.68 10.76 10.35
N TYR A 99 22.91 9.73 10.65
CA TYR A 99 21.59 9.90 11.27
C TYR A 99 21.69 10.39 12.69
N PHE A 100 22.67 9.92 13.47
CA PHE A 100 22.80 10.27 14.89
C PHE A 100 23.54 11.58 15.12
N ASN A 101 24.57 11.86 14.30
CA ASN A 101 25.50 12.96 14.52
C ASN A 101 25.38 14.08 13.48
N GLY A 102 24.58 13.91 12.43
CA GLY A 102 24.45 14.85 11.32
C GLY A 102 23.45 15.98 11.57
N THR A 103 23.48 16.95 10.66
CA THR A 103 22.45 18.00 10.51
C THR A 103 21.11 17.41 10.08
N GLY A 104 20.02 18.18 10.13
CA GLY A 104 18.69 17.71 9.70
C GLY A 104 18.70 17.15 8.27
N ARG A 105 19.42 17.81 7.34
CA ARG A 105 19.60 17.36 5.95
C ARG A 105 20.35 16.03 5.89
N GLU A 106 21.50 15.93 6.56
CA GLU A 106 22.30 14.70 6.57
C GLU A 106 21.56 13.51 7.18
N ARG A 107 20.72 13.76 8.17
CA ARG A 107 19.84 12.74 8.76
C ARG A 107 18.79 12.25 7.77
N LEU A 108 18.15 13.16 7.03
CA LEU A 108 17.16 12.81 6.00
C LEU A 108 17.81 12.03 4.86
N ASP A 109 18.98 12.49 4.36
CA ASP A 109 19.73 11.79 3.33
C ASP A 109 20.15 10.38 3.79
N CYS A 110 20.58 10.24 5.04
CA CYS A 110 20.89 8.94 5.63
C CYS A 110 19.69 7.99 5.70
N LEU A 111 18.49 8.50 6.04
CA LEU A 111 17.26 7.71 6.02
C LEU A 111 16.90 7.24 4.61
N ASN A 112 17.06 8.11 3.62
CA ASN A 112 16.81 7.78 2.21
C ASN A 112 17.82 6.75 1.69
N ASP A 113 19.11 6.90 2.03
CA ASP A 113 20.16 5.94 1.69
C ASP A 113 19.91 4.58 2.37
N ALA A 114 19.43 4.57 3.62
CA ALA A 114 19.07 3.36 4.34
C ALA A 114 17.84 2.66 3.71
N ALA A 115 16.87 3.43 3.22
CA ALA A 115 15.74 2.88 2.48
C ALA A 115 16.21 2.25 1.15
N GLU A 116 17.08 2.95 0.41
CA GLU A 116 17.70 2.43 -0.82
C GLU A 116 18.48 1.14 -0.57
N PHE A 117 19.25 1.09 0.52
CA PHE A 117 19.97 -0.12 0.93
C PHE A 117 19.01 -1.29 1.20
N ALA A 118 17.91 -1.06 1.92
CA ALA A 118 16.92 -2.09 2.20
C ALA A 118 16.16 -2.58 0.96
N LEU A 119 16.11 -1.76 -0.10
CA LEU A 119 15.46 -2.06 -1.39
C LEU A 119 16.39 -2.78 -2.38
N GLN A 120 17.63 -3.10 -2.03
CA GLN A 120 18.57 -3.78 -2.93
C GLN A 120 18.04 -5.10 -3.47
N THR A 121 17.31 -5.88 -2.67
CA THR A 121 16.61 -7.08 -3.10
C THR A 121 15.23 -7.17 -2.47
N GLU A 122 14.27 -7.81 -3.16
CA GLU A 122 12.93 -8.03 -2.63
C GLU A 122 12.95 -8.83 -1.32
N GLU A 123 13.85 -9.82 -1.24
CA GLU A 123 14.00 -10.63 -0.02
C GLU A 123 14.47 -9.77 1.16
N LEU A 124 15.51 -8.93 0.96
CA LEU A 124 16.03 -8.03 1.99
C LEU A 124 14.94 -7.08 2.46
N MET A 125 14.23 -6.43 1.52
CA MET A 125 13.11 -5.54 1.81
C MET A 125 12.03 -6.26 2.64
N ARG A 126 11.57 -7.44 2.19
CA ARG A 126 10.51 -8.19 2.87
C ARG A 126 10.92 -8.60 4.29
N ARG A 127 12.16 -9.07 4.46
CA ARG A 127 12.72 -9.43 5.78
C ARG A 127 12.82 -8.21 6.67
N PHE A 128 13.36 -7.10 6.19
CA PHE A 128 13.44 -5.83 6.91
C PHE A 128 12.08 -5.35 7.39
N MET A 129 11.10 -5.26 6.48
CA MET A 129 9.74 -4.80 6.80
C MET A 129 9.06 -5.66 7.88
N LYS A 130 9.27 -6.98 7.84
CA LYS A 130 8.74 -7.93 8.84
C LYS A 130 9.41 -7.74 10.21
N ARG A 131 10.76 -7.62 10.23
CA ARG A 131 11.53 -7.44 11.47
C ARG A 131 11.19 -6.13 12.16
N VAL A 132 11.18 -5.02 11.43
CA VAL A 132 10.85 -3.72 12.01
C VAL A 132 9.40 -3.66 12.49
N LYS A 133 8.45 -4.33 11.82
CA LYS A 133 7.07 -4.45 12.33
C LYS A 133 7.06 -5.14 13.70
N ARG A 134 7.80 -6.24 13.87
CA ARG A 134 7.88 -6.98 15.13
C ARG A 134 8.59 -6.16 16.21
N LEU A 135 9.70 -5.51 15.86
CA LEU A 135 10.42 -4.57 16.73
C LEU A 135 9.49 -3.49 17.28
N LYS A 136 8.74 -2.81 16.40
CA LYS A 136 7.79 -1.76 16.78
C LYS A 136 6.72 -2.29 17.73
N SER A 137 6.15 -3.46 17.45
CA SER A 137 5.12 -4.06 18.30
C SER A 137 5.66 -4.38 19.70
N ALA A 138 6.85 -4.99 19.79
CA ALA A 138 7.50 -5.28 21.08
C ALA A 138 7.90 -4.00 21.83
N PHE A 139 8.44 -3.01 21.12
CA PHE A 139 8.84 -1.72 21.70
C PHE A 139 7.64 -0.97 22.31
N ASN A 140 6.48 -0.97 21.63
CA ASN A 140 5.26 -0.36 22.17
C ASN A 140 4.81 -0.97 23.50
N LEU A 141 5.12 -2.26 23.75
CA LEU A 141 4.81 -2.93 25.02
C LEU A 141 5.77 -2.54 26.15
N CYS A 142 6.97 -2.05 25.83
CA CYS A 142 8.01 -1.75 26.80
C CYS A 142 8.57 -0.31 26.67
N LEU A 143 7.77 0.64 26.16
CA LEU A 143 8.14 2.04 25.94
C LEU A 143 8.81 2.70 27.15
N MET A 144 8.35 2.40 28.36
CA MET A 144 8.84 3.00 29.62
C MET A 144 9.91 2.17 30.32
N SER A 145 10.35 1.06 29.72
CA SER A 145 11.35 0.20 30.34
C SER A 145 12.71 0.87 30.40
N GLU A 146 13.31 0.94 31.58
CA GLU A 146 14.68 1.46 31.78
C GLU A 146 15.76 0.50 31.24
N LYS A 147 15.37 -0.74 30.90
CA LYS A 147 16.26 -1.78 30.33
C LYS A 147 16.63 -1.52 28.86
N ILE A 148 15.99 -0.53 28.20
CA ILE A 148 16.28 -0.05 26.84
C ILE A 148 16.99 1.31 26.97
N SER A 149 18.26 1.34 26.55
CA SER A 149 19.09 2.54 26.58
C SER A 149 18.61 3.60 25.59
N THR A 150 19.04 4.85 25.77
CA THR A 150 18.74 5.95 24.84
C THR A 150 19.27 5.64 23.43
N ALA A 151 20.46 5.10 23.32
CA ALA A 151 21.05 4.73 22.03
C ALA A 151 20.23 3.64 21.31
N GLU A 152 19.74 2.62 22.06
CA GLU A 152 18.84 1.61 21.49
C GLU A 152 17.50 2.23 21.04
N ARG A 153 16.96 3.19 21.79
CA ARG A 153 15.73 3.91 21.39
C ARG A 153 15.92 4.71 20.11
N ASP A 154 17.05 5.42 19.98
CA ASP A 154 17.36 6.19 18.78
C ASP A 154 17.53 5.25 17.57
N LEU A 155 18.15 4.09 17.75
CA LEU A 155 18.28 3.08 16.71
C LEU A 155 16.92 2.45 16.32
N ILE A 156 16.03 2.20 17.28
CA ILE A 156 14.65 1.76 17.02
C ILE A 156 13.93 2.81 16.17
N HIS A 157 14.02 4.08 16.52
CA HIS A 157 13.41 5.17 15.75
C HIS A 157 13.97 5.27 14.34
N PHE A 158 15.29 5.08 14.17
CA PHE A 158 15.91 5.02 12.85
C PHE A 158 15.27 3.93 11.97
N TYR A 159 15.23 2.67 12.44
CA TYR A 159 14.65 1.58 11.63
C TYR A 159 13.16 1.74 11.36
N ILE A 160 12.40 2.30 12.32
CA ILE A 160 10.98 2.57 12.12
C ILE A 160 10.79 3.69 11.07
N ALA A 161 11.66 4.72 11.05
CA ALA A 161 11.62 5.79 10.04
C ALA A 161 11.91 5.25 8.64
N VAL A 162 12.98 4.45 8.48
CA VAL A 162 13.31 3.78 7.22
C VAL A 162 12.15 2.92 6.71
N ARG A 163 11.53 2.13 7.60
CA ARG A 163 10.34 1.33 7.25
C ARG A 163 9.18 2.19 6.77
N SER A 164 8.95 3.35 7.37
CA SER A 164 7.87 4.26 6.97
C SER A 164 8.11 4.83 5.57
N ILE A 165 9.35 5.16 5.22
CA ILE A 165 9.73 5.60 3.88
C ILE A 165 9.39 4.50 2.86
N ILE A 166 9.88 3.28 3.10
CA ILE A 166 9.64 2.13 2.20
C ILE A 166 8.14 1.85 2.07
N PHE A 167 7.39 1.90 3.18
CA PHE A 167 5.95 1.64 3.16
C PHE A 167 5.20 2.65 2.31
N LYS A 168 5.51 3.95 2.44
CA LYS A 168 4.92 5.01 1.61
C LYS A 168 5.22 4.84 0.13
N MET A 169 6.45 4.47 -0.21
CA MET A 169 6.84 4.21 -1.60
C MET A 169 6.11 3.01 -2.20
N THR A 170 5.96 1.92 -1.44
CA THR A 170 5.45 0.63 -1.96
C THR A 170 3.94 0.47 -1.88
N LYS A 171 3.28 0.99 -0.84
CA LYS A 171 1.85 0.73 -0.55
C LYS A 171 0.97 1.97 -0.48
N GLY A 172 1.50 3.19 -0.61
CA GLY A 172 0.74 4.42 -0.46
C GLY A 172 0.56 4.84 1.00
N ASP A 173 -0.67 5.16 1.41
CA ASP A 173 -0.93 5.72 2.73
C ASP A 173 -0.42 4.84 3.86
N ALA A 174 0.58 5.33 4.59
CA ALA A 174 1.03 4.68 5.82
C ALA A 174 -0.01 4.95 6.92
N PRO A 175 -0.31 3.97 7.80
CA PRO A 175 -1.08 4.23 9.00
C PRO A 175 -0.43 5.40 9.77
N ASP A 176 -1.26 6.32 10.25
CA ASP A 176 -0.78 7.51 10.97
C ASP A 176 0.11 7.11 12.16
N VAL A 177 1.37 7.47 12.06
CA VAL A 177 2.36 7.32 13.13
C VAL A 177 2.71 8.73 13.57
N SER A 178 1.76 9.39 14.24
CA SER A 178 1.77 10.82 14.53
C SER A 178 3.06 11.32 15.19
N GLU A 179 3.62 10.57 16.11
CA GLU A 179 4.81 10.97 16.87
C GLU A 179 6.10 10.89 16.01
N MET A 180 6.17 9.93 15.11
CA MET A 180 7.33 9.76 14.24
C MET A 180 7.24 10.65 13.00
N ASN A 181 6.03 10.86 12.49
CA ASN A 181 5.78 11.83 11.44
C ASN A 181 6.15 13.25 11.91
N ALA A 182 5.94 13.59 13.18
CA ALA A 182 6.39 14.87 13.73
C ALA A 182 7.91 15.03 13.69
N ARG A 183 8.68 13.99 14.08
CA ARG A 183 10.15 14.01 14.03
C ARG A 183 10.69 14.06 12.59
N VAL A 184 10.09 13.29 11.69
CA VAL A 184 10.45 13.31 10.26
C VAL A 184 10.03 14.63 9.62
N ARG A 185 8.85 15.20 9.95
CA ARG A 185 8.43 16.52 9.49
C ARG A 185 9.41 17.61 9.94
N GLN A 186 9.85 17.58 11.20
CA GLN A 186 10.82 18.55 11.69
C GLN A 186 12.16 18.43 10.97
N MET A 187 12.63 17.20 10.66
CA MET A 187 13.82 16.98 9.84
C MET A 187 13.62 17.50 8.41
N VAL A 188 12.44 17.32 7.83
CA VAL A 188 12.09 17.83 6.50
C VAL A 188 11.97 19.34 6.50
N GLU A 189 11.34 19.95 7.51
CA GLU A 189 11.25 21.41 7.67
C GLU A 189 12.64 22.04 7.86
N ASP A 190 13.49 21.44 8.69
CA ASP A 190 14.88 21.88 8.89
C ASP A 190 15.72 21.71 7.60
N ALA A 191 15.41 20.74 6.78
CA ALA A 191 16.09 20.46 5.51
C ALA A 191 15.59 21.34 4.35
N LEU A 192 14.31 21.71 4.32
CA LEU A 192 13.71 22.56 3.28
C LEU A 192 14.20 24.03 3.32
N VAL A 193 14.86 24.46 4.39
CA VAL A 193 15.56 25.74 4.44
C VAL A 193 16.78 25.75 3.49
N SER A 194 17.21 24.59 2.96
CA SER A 194 18.25 24.44 1.95
C SER A 194 17.69 23.84 0.68
N SER A 195 17.80 24.56 -0.43
CA SER A 195 17.12 24.40 -1.73
C SER A 195 17.38 23.13 -2.58
N ASP A 196 17.93 22.05 -2.01
CA ASP A 196 18.41 20.88 -2.79
C ASP A 196 18.03 19.50 -2.21
N VAL A 197 16.88 19.38 -1.50
CA VAL A 197 16.45 18.10 -0.93
C VAL A 197 15.56 17.35 -1.92
N GLU A 198 15.91 16.10 -2.23
CA GLU A 198 15.02 15.16 -2.94
C GLU A 198 13.82 14.83 -2.05
N ASP A 199 12.65 15.35 -2.38
CA ASP A 199 11.43 15.11 -1.62
C ASP A 199 10.71 13.83 -2.08
N ILE A 200 11.24 12.67 -1.66
CA ILE A 200 10.66 11.36 -1.91
C ILE A 200 9.26 11.26 -1.32
N PHE A 201 9.01 11.93 -0.20
CA PHE A 201 7.69 11.93 0.45
C PHE A 201 6.63 12.63 -0.40
N GLN A 202 6.94 13.80 -0.99
CA GLN A 202 6.01 14.49 -1.90
C GLN A 202 5.74 13.69 -3.17
N LEU A 203 6.75 13.02 -3.73
CA LEU A 203 6.56 12.13 -4.87
C LEU A 203 5.61 10.98 -4.54
N SER A 204 5.68 10.41 -3.33
CA SER A 204 4.82 9.31 -2.92
C SER A 204 3.40 9.74 -2.53
N GLU A 205 3.22 10.93 -1.94
CA GLU A 205 1.90 11.45 -1.54
C GLU A 205 1.08 11.97 -2.73
N LYS A 206 1.74 12.64 -3.68
CA LYS A 206 1.08 13.12 -4.91
C LYS A 206 0.75 12.02 -5.92
N GLY A 207 1.36 10.84 -5.81
CA GLY A 207 1.12 9.71 -6.71
C GLY A 207 -0.31 9.16 -6.72
N CYS A 208 -1.20 9.61 -5.83
CA CYS A 208 -2.62 9.23 -5.81
C CYS A 208 -3.52 10.17 -6.65
N LEU A 209 -3.05 11.38 -7.02
CA LEU A 209 -3.84 12.42 -7.69
C LEU A 209 -3.18 12.95 -8.98
N ILE A 210 -1.97 12.51 -9.31
CA ILE A 210 -1.26 12.94 -10.51
C ILE A 210 -1.61 11.98 -11.65
N ASP A 211 -1.88 12.52 -12.81
CA ASP A 211 -1.91 11.77 -14.05
C ASP A 211 -0.61 10.94 -14.14
N LEU A 212 -0.75 9.61 -14.03
CA LEU A 212 0.35 8.63 -14.06
C LEU A 212 1.27 8.79 -15.27
N PHE A 213 0.77 9.48 -16.30
CA PHE A 213 1.43 9.72 -17.56
C PHE A 213 1.97 11.16 -17.70
N SER A 214 2.02 11.95 -16.62
CA SER A 214 2.60 13.30 -16.63
C SER A 214 4.10 13.23 -16.89
N GLU A 215 4.58 13.91 -17.92
CA GLU A 215 6.00 13.99 -18.27
C GLU A 215 6.81 14.62 -17.15
N GLU A 216 6.29 15.70 -16.54
CA GLU A 216 6.93 16.37 -15.40
C GLU A 216 7.19 15.40 -14.21
N TYR A 217 6.25 14.50 -13.94
CA TYR A 217 6.42 13.52 -12.88
C TYR A 217 7.49 12.48 -13.22
N LEU A 218 7.50 11.98 -14.45
CA LEU A 218 8.50 11.00 -14.91
C LEU A 218 9.91 11.60 -14.91
N GLU A 219 10.07 12.85 -15.36
CA GLU A 219 11.34 13.57 -15.29
C GLU A 219 11.83 13.70 -13.84
N ARG A 220 10.96 14.02 -12.90
CA ARG A 220 11.32 14.09 -11.47
C ARG A 220 11.73 12.74 -10.91
N VAL A 221 11.06 11.65 -11.29
CA VAL A 221 11.43 10.29 -10.88
C VAL A 221 12.81 9.90 -11.48
N GLN A 222 13.06 10.24 -12.74
CA GLN A 222 14.35 10.01 -13.39
C GLN A 222 15.48 10.79 -12.73
N ALA A 223 15.22 12.01 -12.27
CA ALA A 223 16.21 12.86 -11.59
C ALA A 223 16.65 12.34 -10.23
N LEU A 224 15.91 11.41 -9.62
CA LEU A 224 16.30 10.80 -8.34
C LEU A 224 17.62 10.04 -8.47
N LYS A 225 18.58 10.30 -7.56
CA LYS A 225 19.89 9.65 -7.55
C LYS A 225 19.89 8.20 -7.03
N ARG A 226 18.75 7.68 -6.58
CA ARG A 226 18.58 6.38 -5.92
C ARG A 226 17.83 5.40 -6.84
N PRO A 227 18.56 4.51 -7.55
CA PRO A 227 17.94 3.66 -8.57
C PRO A 227 16.94 2.65 -8.02
N ASN A 228 17.17 2.02 -6.87
CA ASN A 228 16.19 1.08 -6.30
C ASN A 228 14.91 1.81 -5.86
N THR A 229 15.03 3.02 -5.33
CA THR A 229 13.88 3.88 -5.02
C THR A 229 13.09 4.23 -6.27
N ARG A 230 13.76 4.55 -7.41
CA ARG A 230 13.10 4.79 -8.70
C ARG A 230 12.29 3.57 -9.14
N VAL A 231 12.89 2.38 -9.10
CA VAL A 231 12.21 1.12 -9.46
C VAL A 231 10.96 0.92 -8.61
N GLN A 232 11.04 1.11 -7.29
CA GLN A 232 9.89 0.91 -6.40
C GLN A 232 8.75 1.91 -6.66
N ILE A 233 9.07 3.17 -6.97
CA ILE A 233 8.07 4.19 -7.34
C ILE A 233 7.41 3.80 -8.66
N LEU A 234 8.19 3.46 -9.71
CA LEU A 234 7.66 3.07 -11.01
C LEU A 234 6.87 1.77 -10.96
N GLU A 235 7.33 0.77 -10.19
CA GLU A 235 6.59 -0.48 -9.97
C GLU A 235 5.19 -0.22 -9.40
N ARG A 236 5.10 0.63 -8.39
CA ARG A 236 3.82 1.01 -7.81
C ARG A 236 2.92 1.71 -8.82
N LEU A 237 3.45 2.67 -9.59
CA LEU A 237 2.71 3.38 -10.62
C LEU A 237 2.18 2.44 -11.70
N LEU A 238 3.05 1.56 -12.21
CA LEU A 238 2.69 0.57 -13.24
C LEU A 238 1.65 -0.43 -12.74
N LYS A 239 1.77 -0.91 -11.49
CA LYS A 239 0.75 -1.80 -10.89
C LYS A 239 -0.62 -1.12 -10.79
N ASN A 240 -0.66 0.16 -10.42
CA ASN A 240 -1.90 0.94 -10.36
C ASN A 240 -2.48 1.14 -11.77
N ALA A 241 -1.63 1.47 -12.76
CA ALA A 241 -2.05 1.63 -14.15
C ALA A 241 -2.59 0.32 -14.73
N VAL A 242 -1.90 -0.82 -14.53
CA VAL A 242 -2.38 -2.15 -14.94
C VAL A 242 -3.72 -2.50 -14.29
N SER A 243 -3.91 -2.12 -13.02
CA SER A 243 -5.18 -2.32 -12.33
C SER A 243 -6.31 -1.52 -12.97
N ALA A 244 -6.06 -0.24 -13.30
CA ALA A 244 -7.02 0.61 -14.01
C ALA A 244 -7.35 0.05 -15.41
N PHE A 245 -6.35 -0.40 -16.17
CA PHE A 245 -6.59 -1.08 -17.44
C PHE A 245 -7.43 -2.35 -17.30
N ARG A 246 -7.26 -3.11 -16.20
CA ARG A 246 -8.04 -4.34 -15.96
C ARG A 246 -9.54 -4.07 -15.83
N GLU A 247 -9.93 -2.90 -15.34
CA GLU A 247 -11.34 -2.51 -15.20
C GLU A 247 -12.01 -2.28 -16.56
N VAL A 248 -11.25 -1.83 -17.54
CA VAL A 248 -11.78 -1.48 -18.87
C VAL A 248 -11.40 -2.51 -19.92
N ASN A 249 -10.12 -2.90 -20.01
CA ASN A 249 -9.60 -3.77 -21.04
C ASN A 249 -8.75 -4.90 -20.42
N LYS A 250 -9.38 -6.04 -20.17
CA LYS A 250 -8.76 -7.20 -19.50
C LYS A 250 -7.55 -7.75 -20.26
N ILE A 251 -7.61 -7.76 -21.60
CA ILE A 251 -6.53 -8.35 -22.43
C ILE A 251 -5.28 -7.49 -22.34
N LYS A 252 -5.40 -6.19 -22.55
CA LYS A 252 -4.27 -5.28 -22.46
C LYS A 252 -3.68 -5.25 -21.04
N ALA A 253 -4.54 -5.34 -20.03
CA ALA A 253 -4.08 -5.44 -18.65
C ALA A 253 -3.23 -6.70 -18.40
N VAL A 254 -3.59 -7.85 -18.99
CA VAL A 254 -2.80 -9.08 -18.88
C VAL A 254 -1.45 -8.95 -19.59
N ASP A 255 -1.45 -8.37 -20.80
CA ASP A 255 -0.22 -8.13 -21.57
C ASP A 255 0.74 -7.21 -20.82
N PHE A 256 0.27 -6.06 -20.34
CA PHE A 256 1.07 -5.13 -19.53
C PHE A 256 1.54 -5.75 -18.20
N ALA A 257 0.70 -6.56 -17.55
CA ALA A 257 1.10 -7.27 -16.34
C ALA A 257 2.23 -8.27 -16.60
N GLN A 258 2.18 -8.99 -17.72
CA GLN A 258 3.25 -9.93 -18.10
C GLN A 258 4.57 -9.19 -18.38
N LYS A 259 4.53 -8.09 -19.15
CA LYS A 259 5.70 -7.24 -19.40
C LYS A 259 6.30 -6.71 -18.10
N LEU A 260 5.48 -6.15 -17.23
CA LEU A 260 5.92 -5.65 -15.92
C LEU A 260 6.56 -6.76 -15.08
N ASN A 261 5.93 -7.94 -15.00
CA ASN A 261 6.47 -9.06 -14.25
C ASN A 261 7.83 -9.51 -14.80
N GLY A 262 8.02 -9.56 -16.12
CA GLY A 262 9.31 -9.87 -16.73
C GLY A 262 10.41 -8.86 -16.37
N ILE A 263 10.09 -7.57 -16.31
CA ILE A 263 11.02 -6.52 -15.86
C ILE A 263 11.38 -6.72 -14.37
N LEU A 264 10.36 -7.00 -13.52
CA LEU A 264 10.55 -7.20 -12.09
C LEU A 264 11.32 -8.49 -11.76
N GLU A 265 11.13 -9.57 -12.51
CA GLU A 265 11.93 -10.79 -12.39
C GLU A 265 13.41 -10.48 -12.65
N ARG A 266 13.75 -9.77 -13.72
CA ARG A 266 15.13 -9.35 -14.00
C ARG A 266 15.69 -8.42 -12.91
N TYR A 267 14.86 -7.54 -12.36
CA TYR A 267 15.25 -6.71 -11.23
C TYR A 267 15.57 -7.53 -9.99
N ASN A 268 14.78 -8.56 -9.67
CA ASN A 268 14.94 -9.38 -8.46
C ASN A 268 16.09 -10.40 -8.60
N ASP A 269 16.26 -10.97 -9.78
CA ASP A 269 17.29 -11.99 -10.06
C ASP A 269 18.62 -11.38 -10.50
N ARG A 270 18.75 -10.05 -10.47
CA ARG A 270 19.94 -9.35 -10.93
C ARG A 270 21.20 -9.76 -10.15
N THR A 271 22.27 -9.93 -10.90
CA THR A 271 23.65 -9.99 -10.41
C THR A 271 24.27 -8.59 -10.56
N ASP A 272 25.44 -8.35 -9.95
CA ASP A 272 26.17 -7.05 -9.99
C ASP A 272 26.42 -6.48 -11.41
N LYS A 273 26.06 -7.21 -12.45
CA LYS A 273 26.26 -6.82 -13.86
C LYS A 273 25.03 -6.17 -14.52
N VAL A 274 23.87 -6.18 -13.89
CA VAL A 274 22.65 -5.57 -14.47
C VAL A 274 22.62 -4.09 -14.12
N ASP A 275 22.60 -3.23 -15.14
CA ASP A 275 22.44 -1.80 -14.94
C ASP A 275 20.99 -1.49 -14.51
N LEU A 276 20.86 -0.94 -13.30
CA LEU A 276 19.58 -0.53 -12.77
C LEU A 276 18.91 0.59 -13.58
N ASN A 277 19.72 1.37 -14.34
CA ASN A 277 19.15 2.38 -15.22
C ASN A 277 18.42 1.74 -16.40
N GLU A 278 18.92 0.63 -16.96
CA GLU A 278 18.22 -0.12 -18.02
C GLU A 278 16.84 -0.60 -17.52
N ILE A 279 16.74 -1.10 -16.29
CA ILE A 279 15.47 -1.52 -15.68
C ILE A 279 14.50 -0.32 -15.55
N VAL A 280 15.00 0.82 -15.11
CA VAL A 280 14.22 2.06 -14.98
C VAL A 280 13.73 2.54 -16.35
N ASP A 281 14.58 2.53 -17.36
CA ASP A 281 14.26 2.94 -18.72
C ASP A 281 13.17 2.02 -19.32
N GLU A 282 13.31 0.70 -19.17
CA GLU A 282 12.27 -0.24 -19.60
C GLU A 282 10.91 -0.04 -18.89
N MET A 283 10.91 0.31 -17.60
CA MET A 283 9.69 0.65 -16.89
C MET A 283 9.04 1.94 -17.44
N ILE A 284 9.86 2.92 -17.80
CA ILE A 284 9.38 4.17 -18.39
C ILE A 284 8.85 3.92 -19.81
N ASP A 285 9.55 3.12 -20.61
CA ASP A 285 9.07 2.71 -21.92
C ASP A 285 7.71 2.00 -21.83
N LEU A 286 7.52 1.14 -20.84
CA LEU A 286 6.24 0.50 -20.59
C LEU A 286 5.13 1.51 -20.24
N ILE A 287 5.45 2.58 -19.49
CA ILE A 287 4.50 3.68 -19.23
C ILE A 287 4.12 4.40 -20.53
N TYR A 288 5.09 4.68 -21.41
CA TYR A 288 4.82 5.29 -22.71
C TYR A 288 3.98 4.37 -23.62
N GLU A 289 4.24 3.05 -23.62
CA GLU A 289 3.39 2.09 -24.32
C GLU A 289 1.94 2.12 -23.80
N MET A 290 1.75 2.13 -22.48
CA MET A 290 0.42 2.20 -21.87
C MET A 290 -0.30 3.51 -22.22
N ARG A 291 0.42 4.64 -22.25
CA ARG A 291 -0.10 5.95 -22.69
C ARG A 291 -0.50 5.93 -24.17
N ALA A 292 0.34 5.37 -25.01
CA ALA A 292 0.05 5.24 -26.43
C ALA A 292 -1.18 4.36 -26.68
N GLU A 293 -1.30 3.25 -25.95
CA GLU A 293 -2.45 2.37 -26.03
C GLU A 293 -3.73 3.06 -25.56
N GLN A 294 -3.67 3.84 -24.48
CA GLN A 294 -4.81 4.62 -23.98
C GLN A 294 -5.34 5.62 -25.01
N ASN A 295 -4.49 6.12 -25.91
CA ASN A 295 -4.84 7.07 -26.95
C ASN A 295 -5.06 6.40 -28.34
N SER A 296 -4.83 5.11 -28.48
CA SER A 296 -4.84 4.40 -29.78
C SER A 296 -6.23 4.28 -30.42
N PHE A 297 -7.30 4.45 -29.65
CA PHE A 297 -8.68 4.35 -30.12
C PHE A 297 -9.05 5.43 -31.14
N ALA A 298 -8.46 6.63 -31.05
CA ALA A 298 -8.78 7.75 -31.94
C ALA A 298 -8.45 7.44 -33.42
N ALA A 299 -7.38 6.71 -33.67
CA ALA A 299 -6.97 6.30 -35.02
C ALA A 299 -7.97 5.34 -35.69
N LEU A 300 -8.72 4.56 -34.90
CA LEU A 300 -9.72 3.60 -35.37
C LEU A 300 -11.13 4.21 -35.47
N GLY A 301 -11.33 5.46 -35.05
CA GLY A 301 -12.64 6.11 -35.03
C GLY A 301 -13.65 5.45 -34.07
N ILE A 302 -13.14 4.92 -32.97
CA ILE A 302 -13.89 4.31 -31.88
C ILE A 302 -13.58 5.04 -30.58
N ASP A 303 -14.36 4.80 -29.52
CA ASP A 303 -14.04 5.32 -28.19
C ASP A 303 -13.17 4.34 -27.40
N PHE A 304 -12.72 4.75 -26.20
CA PHE A 304 -11.86 3.94 -25.34
C PHE A 304 -12.56 2.65 -24.85
N GLU A 305 -13.86 2.70 -24.65
CA GLU A 305 -14.66 1.55 -24.22
C GLU A 305 -14.90 0.56 -25.40
N GLU A 306 -15.19 1.09 -26.59
CA GLU A 306 -15.30 0.30 -27.82
C GLU A 306 -13.98 -0.40 -28.16
N LYS A 307 -12.84 0.22 -27.85
CA LYS A 307 -11.51 -0.36 -28.04
C LYS A 307 -11.31 -1.64 -27.24
N ALA A 308 -11.86 -1.75 -26.04
CA ALA A 308 -11.77 -2.96 -25.23
C ALA A 308 -12.45 -4.16 -25.94
N PHE A 309 -13.60 -3.92 -26.58
CA PHE A 309 -14.29 -4.97 -27.36
C PHE A 309 -13.57 -5.26 -28.68
N TYR A 310 -13.01 -4.25 -29.33
CA TYR A 310 -12.16 -4.46 -30.51
C TYR A 310 -10.96 -5.36 -30.17
N ASP A 311 -10.26 -5.09 -29.07
CA ASP A 311 -9.07 -5.84 -28.66
C ASP A 311 -9.38 -7.30 -28.33
N ILE A 312 -10.53 -7.58 -27.66
CA ILE A 312 -10.93 -8.97 -27.41
C ILE A 312 -11.25 -9.71 -28.72
N LEU A 313 -11.94 -9.08 -29.64
CA LEU A 313 -12.24 -9.67 -30.94
C LEU A 313 -10.94 -10.01 -31.71
N LYS A 314 -10.02 -9.04 -31.81
CA LYS A 314 -8.71 -9.26 -32.46
C LYS A 314 -7.90 -10.37 -31.75
N SER A 315 -7.87 -10.37 -30.42
CA SER A 315 -7.15 -11.40 -29.65
C SER A 315 -7.72 -12.80 -29.88
N CYS A 316 -9.05 -12.93 -29.95
CA CYS A 316 -9.69 -14.19 -30.28
C CYS A 316 -9.35 -14.63 -31.71
N ALA A 317 -9.38 -13.75 -32.70
CA ALA A 317 -9.01 -14.07 -34.07
C ALA A 317 -7.58 -14.62 -34.17
N VAL A 318 -6.62 -13.95 -33.52
CA VAL A 318 -5.23 -14.41 -33.47
C VAL A 318 -5.09 -15.73 -32.72
N LYS A 319 -5.72 -15.88 -31.56
CA LYS A 319 -5.59 -17.05 -30.69
C LYS A 319 -6.17 -18.32 -31.35
N TYR A 320 -7.26 -18.17 -32.08
CA TYR A 320 -7.97 -19.30 -32.71
C TYR A 320 -7.67 -19.41 -34.21
N GLY A 321 -6.79 -18.56 -34.77
CA GLY A 321 -6.21 -18.68 -36.08
C GLY A 321 -7.20 -18.43 -37.21
N PHE A 322 -8.12 -17.47 -37.08
CA PHE A 322 -9.04 -17.05 -38.13
C PHE A 322 -8.88 -15.59 -38.50
N ASP A 323 -9.18 -15.26 -39.76
CA ASP A 323 -9.20 -13.90 -40.25
C ASP A 323 -10.60 -13.30 -40.16
N TYR A 324 -10.70 -12.07 -39.71
CA TYR A 324 -11.95 -11.33 -39.69
C TYR A 324 -11.69 -9.86 -40.13
N PRO A 325 -12.47 -9.31 -41.08
CA PRO A 325 -12.23 -7.98 -41.65
C PRO A 325 -12.22 -6.86 -40.57
N GLU A 326 -11.30 -5.91 -40.70
CA GLU A 326 -11.06 -4.87 -39.70
C GLU A 326 -12.26 -3.94 -39.54
N ASP A 327 -12.88 -3.54 -40.66
CA ASP A 327 -14.09 -2.72 -40.69
C ASP A 327 -15.26 -3.39 -39.97
N LYS A 328 -15.42 -4.70 -40.14
CA LYS A 328 -16.42 -5.49 -39.45
C LYS A 328 -16.08 -5.66 -37.97
N THR A 329 -14.79 -5.80 -37.61
CA THR A 329 -14.35 -5.87 -36.20
C THR A 329 -14.69 -4.57 -35.48
N ILE A 330 -14.42 -3.43 -36.09
CA ILE A 330 -14.77 -2.11 -35.57
C ILE A 330 -16.29 -1.96 -35.39
N PHE A 331 -17.05 -2.33 -36.42
CA PHE A 331 -18.51 -2.31 -36.34
C PHE A 331 -19.04 -3.18 -35.21
N LEU A 332 -18.55 -4.41 -35.14
CA LEU A 332 -18.97 -5.38 -34.12
C LEU A 332 -18.62 -4.92 -32.70
N ALA A 333 -17.45 -4.30 -32.51
CA ALA A 333 -17.07 -3.69 -31.22
C ALA A 333 -18.04 -2.60 -30.75
N LYS A 334 -18.50 -1.74 -31.67
CA LYS A 334 -19.50 -0.71 -31.39
C LYS A 334 -20.86 -1.30 -31.02
N GLU A 335 -21.32 -2.31 -31.76
CA GLU A 335 -22.61 -2.95 -31.49
C GLU A 335 -22.58 -3.76 -30.17
N ILE A 336 -21.48 -4.41 -29.84
CA ILE A 336 -21.31 -5.09 -28.54
C ILE A 336 -21.40 -4.08 -27.41
N LYS A 337 -20.66 -2.95 -27.49
CA LYS A 337 -20.73 -1.90 -26.48
C LYS A 337 -22.16 -1.40 -26.31
N ARG A 338 -22.85 -1.08 -27.38
CA ARG A 338 -24.23 -0.60 -27.38
C ARG A 338 -25.16 -1.60 -26.68
N LEU A 339 -25.06 -2.89 -27.03
CA LEU A 339 -25.85 -3.94 -26.39
C LEU A 339 -25.58 -4.04 -24.88
N VAL A 340 -24.31 -3.95 -24.48
CA VAL A 340 -23.91 -4.00 -23.07
C VAL A 340 -24.44 -2.77 -22.32
N ASP A 341 -24.35 -1.58 -22.92
CA ASP A 341 -24.88 -0.34 -22.34
C ASP A 341 -26.39 -0.42 -22.13
N ASP A 342 -27.14 -0.89 -23.11
CA ASP A 342 -28.60 -1.06 -23.02
C ASP A 342 -29.02 -1.99 -21.89
N LYS A 343 -28.30 -3.12 -21.70
CA LYS A 343 -28.60 -4.09 -20.65
C LYS A 343 -28.15 -3.67 -19.26
N THR A 344 -27.12 -2.83 -19.17
CA THR A 344 -26.53 -2.38 -17.89
C THR A 344 -27.21 -1.17 -17.28
N HIS A 345 -28.19 -0.54 -17.94
CA HIS A 345 -29.03 0.53 -17.38
C HIS A 345 -29.82 0.09 -16.10
N TYR A 346 -29.99 -1.19 -15.89
CA TYR A 346 -30.70 -1.69 -14.72
C TYR A 346 -29.79 -1.72 -13.49
N THR A 347 -30.20 -1.02 -12.44
CA THR A 347 -29.52 -1.07 -11.13
C THR A 347 -29.38 -2.53 -10.66
N ASN A 348 -28.19 -2.95 -10.27
CA ASN A 348 -27.84 -4.32 -9.84
C ASN A 348 -27.90 -5.40 -10.95
N TRP A 349 -27.73 -5.05 -12.22
CA TRP A 349 -27.73 -5.99 -13.33
C TRP A 349 -26.71 -7.15 -13.10
N ALA A 350 -25.54 -6.87 -12.57
CA ALA A 350 -24.49 -7.87 -12.29
C ALA A 350 -24.91 -8.96 -11.30
N LYS A 351 -25.91 -8.68 -10.42
CA LYS A 351 -26.44 -9.62 -9.45
C LYS A 351 -27.67 -10.40 -9.95
N LYS A 352 -28.30 -9.95 -11.05
CA LYS A 352 -29.51 -10.57 -11.60
C LYS A 352 -29.17 -11.59 -12.67
N ALA A 353 -29.27 -12.88 -12.35
CA ALA A 353 -28.96 -13.99 -13.28
C ALA A 353 -29.76 -13.91 -14.59
N SER A 354 -31.02 -13.47 -14.55
CA SER A 354 -31.87 -13.35 -15.74
C SER A 354 -31.38 -12.29 -16.72
N ILE A 355 -30.88 -11.14 -16.23
CA ILE A 355 -30.35 -10.07 -17.09
C ILE A 355 -29.03 -10.51 -17.72
N ARG A 356 -28.15 -11.15 -16.95
CA ARG A 356 -26.92 -11.71 -17.48
C ARG A 356 -27.17 -12.77 -18.55
N ALA A 357 -28.08 -13.69 -18.32
CA ALA A 357 -28.44 -14.72 -19.28
C ALA A 357 -29.01 -14.12 -20.58
N ALA A 358 -29.86 -13.08 -20.47
CA ALA A 358 -30.37 -12.35 -21.64
C ALA A 358 -29.26 -11.64 -22.40
N MET A 359 -28.34 -10.95 -21.71
CA MET A 359 -27.18 -10.30 -22.32
C MET A 359 -26.28 -11.32 -23.06
N GLN A 360 -26.03 -12.47 -22.42
CA GLN A 360 -25.22 -13.54 -23.04
C GLN A 360 -25.88 -14.08 -24.31
N ALA A 361 -27.20 -14.33 -24.27
CA ALA A 361 -27.94 -14.78 -25.44
C ALA A 361 -27.90 -13.78 -26.59
N ASP A 362 -28.16 -12.48 -26.29
CA ASP A 362 -28.16 -11.42 -27.27
C ASP A 362 -26.74 -11.22 -27.86
N LEU A 363 -25.68 -11.34 -27.07
CA LEU A 363 -24.30 -11.28 -27.54
C LEU A 363 -23.97 -12.44 -28.50
N ILE A 364 -24.40 -13.66 -28.18
CA ILE A 364 -24.19 -14.83 -29.06
C ILE A 364 -24.89 -14.60 -30.38
N VAL A 365 -26.15 -14.15 -30.37
CA VAL A 365 -26.91 -13.86 -31.60
C VAL A 365 -26.23 -12.76 -32.41
N LEU A 366 -25.78 -11.66 -31.77
CA LEU A 366 -25.07 -10.58 -32.43
C LEU A 366 -23.79 -11.07 -33.12
N LEU A 367 -23.00 -11.89 -32.45
CA LEU A 367 -21.75 -12.44 -32.98
C LEU A 367 -22.04 -13.40 -34.17
N ASP A 368 -23.01 -14.27 -34.03
CA ASP A 368 -23.40 -15.25 -35.06
C ASP A 368 -23.97 -14.57 -36.32
N ASP A 369 -24.87 -13.59 -36.16
CA ASP A 369 -25.44 -12.80 -37.25
C ASP A 369 -24.37 -12.05 -38.07
N ASN A 370 -23.24 -11.70 -37.44
CA ASN A 370 -22.12 -11.05 -38.10
C ASN A 370 -21.03 -12.03 -38.57
N GLY A 371 -21.24 -13.33 -38.38
CA GLY A 371 -20.29 -14.38 -38.79
C GLY A 371 -18.98 -14.34 -37.98
N TYR A 372 -19.08 -14.08 -36.71
CA TYR A 372 -17.94 -14.05 -35.80
C TYR A 372 -18.13 -15.04 -34.63
N PRO A 373 -17.25 -16.03 -34.42
CA PRO A 373 -16.16 -16.46 -35.32
C PRO A 373 -16.71 -17.11 -36.60
N PRO A 374 -15.91 -17.20 -37.69
CA PRO A 374 -16.35 -17.83 -38.96
C PRO A 374 -16.80 -19.27 -38.77
N GLU A 375 -16.19 -20.01 -37.86
CA GLU A 375 -16.63 -21.32 -37.41
C GLU A 375 -17.05 -21.23 -35.94
N PRO A 376 -18.21 -21.73 -35.54
CA PRO A 376 -18.70 -21.63 -34.17
C PRO A 376 -17.73 -22.27 -33.16
N GLN A 377 -17.22 -21.44 -32.23
CA GLN A 377 -16.28 -21.87 -31.19
C GLN A 377 -16.77 -21.34 -29.82
N SER A 378 -17.15 -22.26 -28.95
CA SER A 378 -17.70 -21.94 -27.63
C SER A 378 -16.78 -21.05 -26.76
N ASP A 379 -15.46 -21.22 -26.88
CA ASP A 379 -14.47 -20.47 -26.13
C ASP A 379 -14.36 -19.01 -26.58
N VAL A 380 -14.60 -18.72 -27.86
CA VAL A 380 -14.64 -17.36 -28.39
C VAL A 380 -15.81 -16.60 -27.78
N TYR A 381 -17.00 -17.16 -27.83
CA TYR A 381 -18.19 -16.57 -27.21
C TYR A 381 -17.98 -16.32 -25.71
N LYS A 382 -17.41 -17.31 -25.02
CA LYS A 382 -17.11 -17.18 -23.58
C LYS A 382 -16.17 -16.03 -23.28
N ASN A 383 -15.10 -15.84 -24.05
CA ASN A 383 -14.13 -14.77 -23.85
C ASN A 383 -14.77 -13.38 -24.07
N VAL A 384 -15.60 -13.21 -25.10
CA VAL A 384 -16.31 -11.95 -25.36
C VAL A 384 -17.32 -11.65 -24.25
N ILE A 385 -18.07 -12.67 -23.80
CA ILE A 385 -19.02 -12.54 -22.70
C ILE A 385 -18.31 -12.14 -21.39
N GLU A 386 -17.18 -12.78 -21.07
CA GLU A 386 -16.39 -12.42 -19.88
C GLU A 386 -15.90 -10.97 -19.91
N GLN A 387 -15.48 -10.47 -21.08
CA GLN A 387 -15.10 -9.09 -21.25
C GLN A 387 -16.30 -8.15 -21.02
N ALA A 388 -17.46 -8.47 -21.61
CA ALA A 388 -18.69 -7.70 -21.44
C ALA A 388 -19.17 -7.64 -19.99
N GLU A 389 -19.10 -8.75 -19.26
CA GLU A 389 -19.43 -8.82 -17.85
C GLU A 389 -18.44 -8.03 -16.97
N ASN A 390 -17.16 -8.06 -17.31
CA ASN A 390 -16.11 -7.35 -16.59
C ASN A 390 -16.21 -5.84 -16.75
N PHE A 391 -16.52 -5.38 -17.96
CA PHE A 391 -16.50 -4.00 -18.38
C PHE A 391 -17.38 -3.07 -17.51
N LYS A 392 -18.57 -3.52 -17.10
CA LYS A 392 -19.50 -2.71 -16.30
C LYS A 392 -19.54 -3.08 -14.81
N LYS A 393 -18.80 -4.11 -14.41
CA LYS A 393 -18.80 -4.58 -13.03
C LYS A 393 -18.21 -3.54 -12.06
N TYR A 394 -17.28 -2.72 -12.52
CA TYR A 394 -16.54 -1.74 -11.73
C TYR A 394 -17.04 -0.30 -11.90
N GLN A 395 -17.95 -0.03 -12.86
CA GLN A 395 -18.56 1.30 -13.03
C GLN A 395 -19.73 1.58 -12.05
N VAL A 396 -20.16 0.60 -11.28
CA VAL A 396 -21.31 0.67 -10.34
C VAL A 396 -20.84 0.71 -8.86
N ALA A 397 -19.60 1.13 -8.60
CA ALA A 397 -19.10 1.31 -7.24
C ALA A 397 -19.02 2.80 -6.86
#